data_0d066086c6592115dd52964c3137ae28
#
_entry.id   0d066086c6592115dd52964c3137ae28
#
_cell.length_a   1.000
_cell.length_b   1.000
_cell.length_c   1.000
_cell.angle_alpha   90.00
_cell.angle_beta   90.00
_cell.angle_gamma   90.00
#
_symmetry.space_group_name_H-M   'P 1'
#
loop_
_entity.id
_entity.type
_entity.pdbx_description
1 polymer ?
#
loop_
_entity_poly.entity_id
_entity_poly.type
_entity_poly.pdbx_seq_one_letter_code
_entity_poly.pdbx_strand_id
1 'polypeptide(L)'
;MESSGMTQLMRDLAPESFDDLIPLVALYRPGPLGTGMVEDFVAGRHGKKTAKLLHPLLEPVLKDTFGVILYQEQVMQITSVLAGFSLGQADILRRAMGKKKAKELDSMKEAFIVGAAKEHGIKRELAEEIFALLQHFAGYGFNKSHSAAYALVAYQTAYLKAHYPVEFMAATLNSYLANAEKVSWYINACREMGIQVLPPDVNVSGAGFSVDGHSIRFGLAGI
;
A
#
# COMPACT_ATOMS: atom_id res chain seq x y z
N MET A 1 -9.12 1.02 5.24
CA MET A 1 -8.33 2.26 5.06
C MET A 1 -9.03 3.44 5.74
N GLU A 2 -9.22 3.37 7.06
CA GLU A 2 -10.13 4.30 7.80
C GLU A 2 -9.39 5.26 8.75
N SER A 3 -8.05 5.11 8.93
CA SER A 3 -7.30 6.06 9.75
C SER A 3 -7.27 7.44 9.08
N SER A 4 -7.26 8.51 9.87
CA SER A 4 -7.27 9.90 9.38
C SER A 4 -6.16 10.18 8.36
N GLY A 5 -4.94 9.72 8.64
CA GLY A 5 -3.83 9.92 7.73
C GLY A 5 -3.93 9.12 6.42
N MET A 6 -4.45 7.88 6.45
CA MET A 6 -4.71 7.13 5.23
C MET A 6 -5.83 7.78 4.40
N THR A 7 -6.88 8.26 5.06
CA THR A 7 -7.96 8.99 4.39
C THR A 7 -7.44 10.27 3.74
N GLN A 8 -6.53 11.00 4.40
CA GLN A 8 -5.91 12.17 3.81
C GLN A 8 -5.05 11.80 2.60
N LEU A 9 -4.20 10.78 2.70
CA LEU A 9 -3.39 10.32 1.57
C LEU A 9 -4.27 9.87 0.38
N MET A 10 -5.39 9.19 0.64
CA MET A 10 -6.35 8.82 -0.42
C MET A 10 -6.95 10.06 -1.12
N ARG A 11 -7.29 11.10 -0.36
CA ARG A 11 -7.77 12.37 -0.93
C ARG A 11 -6.70 13.07 -1.77
N ASP A 12 -5.46 13.09 -1.26
CA ASP A 12 -4.33 13.73 -1.94
C ASP A 12 -3.95 12.98 -3.22
N LEU A 13 -4.05 11.64 -3.22
CA LEU A 13 -3.77 10.82 -4.38
C LEU A 13 -4.90 10.85 -5.42
N ALA A 14 -6.15 11.02 -4.97
CA ALA A 14 -7.36 10.98 -5.80
C ALA A 14 -7.41 9.76 -6.73
N PRO A 15 -7.51 8.52 -6.18
CA PRO A 15 -7.48 7.30 -6.98
C PRO A 15 -8.65 7.24 -7.96
N GLU A 16 -8.36 6.90 -9.22
CA GLU A 16 -9.33 6.75 -10.31
C GLU A 16 -9.47 5.29 -10.77
N SER A 17 -8.51 4.44 -10.40
CA SER A 17 -8.45 3.04 -10.77
C SER A 17 -8.06 2.15 -9.59
N PHE A 18 -8.26 0.84 -9.75
CA PHE A 18 -7.80 -0.14 -8.77
C PHE A 18 -6.28 -0.08 -8.57
N ASP A 19 -5.52 0.16 -9.63
CA ASP A 19 -4.06 0.21 -9.57
C ASP A 19 -3.56 1.36 -8.69
N ASP A 20 -4.31 2.43 -8.57
CA ASP A 20 -4.00 3.56 -7.68
C ASP A 20 -4.14 3.21 -6.18
N LEU A 21 -4.87 2.14 -5.84
CA LEU A 21 -5.01 1.68 -4.46
C LEU A 21 -3.81 0.85 -3.97
N ILE A 22 -3.11 0.19 -4.90
CA ILE A 22 -1.99 -0.71 -4.57
C ILE A 22 -0.85 0.05 -3.85
N PRO A 23 -0.38 1.21 -4.33
CA PRO A 23 0.70 1.94 -3.67
C PRO A 23 0.32 2.51 -2.31
N LEU A 24 -0.95 2.77 -2.02
CA LEU A 24 -1.39 3.35 -0.74
C LEU A 24 -0.93 2.52 0.47
N VAL A 25 -1.04 1.19 0.39
CA VAL A 25 -0.62 0.26 1.45
C VAL A 25 0.89 0.32 1.68
N ALA A 26 1.66 0.54 0.62
CA ALA A 26 3.11 0.63 0.67
C ALA A 26 3.61 2.01 1.13
N LEU A 27 2.90 3.08 0.77
CA LEU A 27 3.24 4.48 1.07
C LEU A 27 2.92 4.87 2.51
N TYR A 28 1.75 4.44 3.03
CA TYR A 28 1.30 4.86 4.36
C TYR A 28 1.96 4.02 5.46
N ARG A 29 3.24 4.26 5.70
CA ARG A 29 4.06 3.60 6.72
C ARG A 29 5.12 4.57 7.28
N PRO A 30 5.60 4.37 8.52
CA PRO A 30 6.57 5.27 9.16
C PRO A 30 7.82 5.56 8.33
N GLY A 31 8.32 4.58 7.56
CA GLY A 31 9.50 4.76 6.69
C GLY A 31 9.24 5.75 5.56
N PRO A 32 8.32 5.46 4.62
CA PRO A 32 7.99 6.37 3.51
C PRO A 32 7.50 7.75 3.95
N LEU A 33 6.69 7.84 5.02
CA LEU A 33 6.12 9.10 5.51
C LEU A 33 7.15 10.14 5.98
N GLY A 34 8.37 9.72 6.32
CA GLY A 34 9.41 10.63 6.82
C GLY A 34 10.48 11.00 5.79
N THR A 35 10.36 10.54 4.52
CA THR A 35 11.45 10.65 3.53
C THR A 35 11.15 11.55 2.34
N GLY A 36 9.97 12.18 2.27
CA GLY A 36 9.51 12.92 1.09
C GLY A 36 8.99 12.02 -0.05
N MET A 37 9.03 10.70 0.12
CA MET A 37 8.61 9.72 -0.89
C MET A 37 7.12 9.83 -1.22
N VAL A 38 6.29 10.09 -0.21
CA VAL A 38 4.83 10.22 -0.37
C VAL A 38 4.49 11.47 -1.17
N GLU A 39 5.13 12.57 -0.85
CA GLU A 39 4.96 13.86 -1.53
C GLU A 39 5.40 13.76 -2.99
N ASP A 40 6.53 13.10 -3.25
CA ASP A 40 7.05 12.85 -4.59
C ASP A 40 6.11 11.98 -5.42
N PHE A 41 5.57 10.92 -4.81
CA PHE A 41 4.61 10.03 -5.47
C PHE A 41 3.33 10.78 -5.84
N VAL A 42 2.73 11.51 -4.91
CA VAL A 42 1.51 12.31 -5.14
C VAL A 42 1.75 13.39 -6.19
N ALA A 43 2.88 14.10 -6.12
CA ALA A 43 3.23 15.13 -7.10
C ALA A 43 3.41 14.53 -8.51
N GLY A 44 4.04 13.35 -8.59
CA GLY A 44 4.19 12.60 -9.85
C GLY A 44 2.86 12.16 -10.42
N ARG A 45 1.95 11.62 -9.59
CA ARG A 45 0.59 11.21 -9.98
C ARG A 45 -0.20 12.36 -10.61
N HIS A 46 -0.06 13.56 -10.10
CA HIS A 46 -0.73 14.75 -10.62
C HIS A 46 0.05 15.50 -11.70
N GLY A 47 1.15 14.93 -12.21
CA GLY A 47 1.99 15.57 -13.24
C GLY A 47 2.70 16.85 -12.79
N LYS A 48 2.72 17.14 -11.49
CA LYS A 48 3.37 18.32 -10.90
C LYS A 48 4.90 18.14 -10.78
N LYS A 49 5.36 16.91 -10.82
CA LYS A 49 6.78 16.55 -10.75
C LYS A 49 7.08 15.47 -11.79
N THR A 50 8.04 15.75 -12.67
CA THR A 50 8.59 14.73 -13.57
C THR A 50 9.71 13.98 -12.84
N ALA A 51 9.65 12.65 -12.86
CA ALA A 51 10.70 11.83 -12.27
C ALA A 51 12.04 12.10 -12.95
N LYS A 52 13.05 12.52 -12.16
CA LYS A 52 14.43 12.62 -12.63
C LYS A 52 15.10 11.26 -12.45
N LEU A 53 15.01 10.41 -13.47
CA LEU A 53 15.64 9.09 -13.45
C LEU A 53 17.14 9.21 -13.66
N LEU A 54 17.92 8.48 -12.87
CA LEU A 54 19.38 8.45 -12.98
C LEU A 54 19.87 7.78 -14.28
N HIS A 55 19.04 6.88 -14.85
CA HIS A 55 19.34 6.21 -16.12
C HIS A 55 18.06 5.89 -16.89
N PRO A 56 18.02 6.00 -18.25
CA PRO A 56 16.81 5.72 -19.04
C PRO A 56 16.23 4.31 -18.86
N LEU A 57 17.06 3.30 -18.63
CA LEU A 57 16.62 1.91 -18.38
C LEU A 57 15.81 1.75 -17.09
N LEU A 58 15.77 2.76 -16.21
CA LEU A 58 14.93 2.75 -15.01
C LEU A 58 13.46 3.10 -15.32
N GLU A 59 13.19 3.75 -16.45
CA GLU A 59 11.84 4.21 -16.81
C GLU A 59 10.82 3.06 -16.85
N PRO A 60 11.05 1.93 -17.54
CA PRO A 60 10.07 0.84 -17.57
C PRO A 60 9.76 0.24 -16.19
N VAL A 61 10.72 0.34 -15.26
CA VAL A 61 10.58 -0.21 -13.90
C VAL A 61 9.87 0.76 -12.96
N LEU A 62 10.09 2.07 -13.16
CA LEU A 62 9.66 3.10 -12.22
C LEU A 62 8.51 3.99 -12.72
N LYS A 63 8.08 3.86 -13.97
CA LYS A 63 7.01 4.69 -14.55
C LYS A 63 5.72 4.62 -13.76
N ASP A 64 5.30 3.41 -13.32
CA ASP A 64 4.05 3.18 -12.59
C ASP A 64 4.10 3.70 -11.14
N THR A 65 5.29 4.05 -10.66
CA THR A 65 5.52 4.64 -9.35
C THR A 65 6.12 6.05 -9.43
N PHE A 66 6.00 6.70 -10.59
CA PHE A 66 6.43 8.09 -10.82
C PHE A 66 7.90 8.34 -10.46
N GLY A 67 8.77 7.35 -10.69
CA GLY A 67 10.19 7.41 -10.38
C GLY A 67 10.56 7.02 -8.95
N VAL A 68 9.59 6.72 -8.12
CA VAL A 68 9.81 6.31 -6.72
C VAL A 68 10.09 4.80 -6.65
N ILE A 69 11.16 4.40 -5.96
CA ILE A 69 11.39 2.99 -5.63
C ILE A 69 10.56 2.65 -4.40
N LEU A 70 9.42 2.00 -4.62
CA LEU A 70 8.44 1.69 -3.59
C LEU A 70 8.44 0.20 -3.22
N TYR A 71 8.64 -0.67 -4.21
CA TYR A 71 8.50 -2.12 -4.07
C TYR A 71 9.85 -2.85 -4.07
N GLN A 72 9.92 -3.94 -3.30
CA GLN A 72 11.07 -4.86 -3.29
C GLN A 72 11.33 -5.43 -4.69
N GLU A 73 10.28 -5.69 -5.44
CA GLU A 73 10.35 -6.19 -6.82
C GLU A 73 11.05 -5.20 -7.75
N GLN A 74 10.88 -3.89 -7.54
CA GLN A 74 11.59 -2.87 -8.31
C GLN A 74 13.10 -2.90 -8.04
N VAL A 75 13.52 -3.08 -6.79
CA VAL A 75 14.94 -3.26 -6.45
C VAL A 75 15.53 -4.45 -7.22
N MET A 76 14.82 -5.60 -7.25
CA MET A 76 15.24 -6.78 -7.98
C MET A 76 15.29 -6.53 -9.49
N GLN A 77 14.27 -5.89 -10.06
CA GLN A 77 14.20 -5.58 -11.49
C GLN A 77 15.31 -4.62 -11.92
N ILE A 78 15.58 -3.57 -11.14
CA ILE A 78 16.66 -2.61 -11.41
C ILE A 78 18.02 -3.31 -11.46
N THR A 79 18.30 -4.20 -10.50
CA THR A 79 19.56 -4.94 -10.46
C THR A 79 19.70 -5.92 -11.61
N SER A 80 18.61 -6.55 -12.01
CA SER A 80 18.60 -7.44 -13.18
C SER A 80 18.79 -6.66 -14.47
N VAL A 81 18.04 -5.56 -14.68
CA VAL A 81 18.08 -4.76 -15.91
C VAL A 81 19.42 -4.05 -16.08
N LEU A 82 19.96 -3.44 -15.01
CA LEU A 82 21.19 -2.64 -15.14
C LEU A 82 22.47 -3.47 -15.05
N ALA A 83 22.50 -4.51 -14.23
CA ALA A 83 23.74 -5.24 -13.94
C ALA A 83 23.69 -6.72 -14.35
N GLY A 84 22.64 -7.16 -15.03
CA GLY A 84 22.52 -8.54 -15.51
C GLY A 84 22.35 -9.58 -14.40
N PHE A 85 21.91 -9.18 -13.19
CA PHE A 85 21.70 -10.13 -12.11
C PHE A 85 20.59 -11.09 -12.44
N SER A 86 20.79 -12.37 -12.19
CA SER A 86 19.70 -13.35 -12.17
C SER A 86 18.71 -12.99 -11.06
N LEU A 87 17.46 -13.46 -11.18
CA LEU A 87 16.43 -13.24 -10.15
C LEU A 87 16.88 -13.75 -8.77
N GLY A 88 17.62 -14.86 -8.72
CA GLY A 88 18.20 -15.39 -7.47
C GLY A 88 19.22 -14.45 -6.84
N GLN A 89 20.15 -13.91 -7.65
CA GLN A 89 21.14 -12.92 -7.19
C GLN A 89 20.46 -11.62 -6.72
N ALA A 90 19.47 -11.14 -7.47
CA ALA A 90 18.69 -9.95 -7.11
C ALA A 90 17.95 -10.14 -5.77
N ASP A 91 17.37 -11.32 -5.51
CA ASP A 91 16.72 -11.61 -4.24
C ASP A 91 17.71 -11.70 -3.07
N ILE A 92 18.90 -12.31 -3.29
CA ILE A 92 19.96 -12.31 -2.28
C ILE A 92 20.37 -10.88 -1.93
N LEU A 93 20.58 -10.01 -2.95
CA LEU A 93 20.92 -8.61 -2.73
C LEU A 93 19.83 -7.88 -1.93
N ARG A 94 18.58 -8.01 -2.34
CA ARG A 94 17.43 -7.42 -1.63
C ARG A 94 17.40 -7.83 -0.14
N ARG A 95 17.62 -9.13 0.13
CA ARG A 95 17.66 -9.65 1.52
C ARG A 95 18.86 -9.11 2.31
N ALA A 96 20.03 -9.01 1.67
CA ALA A 96 21.23 -8.47 2.30
C ALA A 96 21.06 -6.98 2.66
N MET A 97 20.44 -6.20 1.78
CA MET A 97 20.09 -4.79 2.03
C MET A 97 19.13 -4.65 3.21
N GLY A 98 18.04 -5.44 3.23
CA GLY A 98 17.06 -5.41 4.32
C GLY A 98 17.62 -5.82 5.68
N LYS A 99 18.61 -6.72 5.71
CA LYS A 99 19.29 -7.19 6.93
C LYS A 99 20.54 -6.39 7.30
N LYS A 100 20.93 -5.39 6.50
CA LYS A 100 22.13 -4.53 6.69
C LYS A 100 23.43 -5.34 6.88
N LYS A 101 23.60 -6.41 6.10
CA LYS A 101 24.78 -7.28 6.15
C LYS A 101 25.95 -6.66 5.35
N ALA A 102 26.78 -5.85 5.99
CA ALA A 102 27.79 -5.02 5.36
C ALA A 102 28.73 -5.79 4.41
N LYS A 103 29.32 -6.91 4.84
CA LYS A 103 30.27 -7.69 4.01
C LYS A 103 29.62 -8.27 2.72
N GLU A 104 28.39 -8.77 2.84
CA GLU A 104 27.63 -9.29 1.69
C GLU A 104 27.28 -8.14 0.74
N LEU A 105 26.92 -6.98 1.28
CA LEU A 105 26.57 -5.79 0.50
C LEU A 105 27.75 -5.23 -0.29
N ASP A 106 28.95 -5.17 0.31
CA ASP A 106 30.16 -4.66 -0.37
C ASP A 106 30.53 -5.53 -1.58
N SER A 107 30.49 -6.85 -1.42
CA SER A 107 30.74 -7.78 -2.53
C SER A 107 29.70 -7.64 -3.64
N MET A 108 28.43 -7.50 -3.28
CA MET A 108 27.33 -7.37 -4.24
C MET A 108 27.32 -5.98 -4.90
N LYS A 109 27.76 -4.94 -4.20
CA LYS A 109 27.97 -3.60 -4.78
C LYS A 109 28.98 -3.64 -5.92
N GLU A 110 30.14 -4.26 -5.69
CA GLU A 110 31.17 -4.37 -6.75
C GLU A 110 30.67 -5.22 -7.93
N ALA A 111 29.98 -6.33 -7.66
CA ALA A 111 29.38 -7.14 -8.71
C ALA A 111 28.33 -6.34 -9.53
N PHE A 112 27.53 -5.50 -8.88
CA PHE A 112 26.57 -4.62 -9.55
C PHE A 112 27.28 -3.59 -10.45
N ILE A 113 28.34 -2.95 -9.95
CA ILE A 113 29.10 -1.95 -10.71
C ILE A 113 29.74 -2.58 -11.95
N VAL A 114 30.41 -3.74 -11.78
CA VAL A 114 31.05 -4.48 -12.88
C VAL A 114 29.99 -4.95 -13.89
N GLY A 115 28.85 -5.47 -13.42
CA GLY A 115 27.75 -5.87 -14.27
C GLY A 115 27.17 -4.72 -15.08
N ALA A 116 26.91 -3.58 -14.45
CA ALA A 116 26.36 -2.39 -15.10
C ALA A 116 27.30 -1.81 -16.17
N ALA A 117 28.58 -1.83 -15.91
CA ALA A 117 29.60 -1.43 -16.89
C ALA A 117 29.64 -2.40 -18.08
N LYS A 118 29.58 -3.71 -17.82
CA LYS A 118 29.63 -4.76 -18.84
C LYS A 118 28.39 -4.78 -19.73
N GLU A 119 27.21 -4.71 -19.12
CA GLU A 119 25.94 -4.86 -19.86
C GLU A 119 25.56 -3.58 -20.63
N HIS A 120 25.84 -2.39 -20.06
CA HIS A 120 25.36 -1.11 -20.60
C HIS A 120 26.40 0.00 -20.67
N GLY A 121 27.68 -0.26 -20.35
CA GLY A 121 28.71 0.78 -20.36
C GLY A 121 28.51 1.87 -19.30
N ILE A 122 27.73 1.58 -18.25
CA ILE A 122 27.45 2.54 -17.18
C ILE A 122 28.74 2.82 -16.41
N LYS A 123 29.07 4.10 -16.27
CA LYS A 123 30.27 4.54 -15.54
C LYS A 123 30.14 4.17 -14.05
N ARG A 124 31.28 3.89 -13.41
CA ARG A 124 31.36 3.49 -12.00
C ARG A 124 30.63 4.47 -11.08
N GLU A 125 30.83 5.76 -11.27
CA GLU A 125 30.24 6.80 -10.42
C GLU A 125 28.69 6.75 -10.44
N LEU A 126 28.11 6.60 -11.64
CA LEU A 126 26.66 6.48 -11.80
C LEU A 126 26.13 5.16 -11.24
N ALA A 127 26.85 4.06 -11.43
CA ALA A 127 26.47 2.76 -10.88
C ALA A 127 26.51 2.78 -9.33
N GLU A 128 27.49 3.46 -8.73
CA GLU A 128 27.58 3.65 -7.28
C GLU A 128 26.42 4.52 -6.75
N GLU A 129 26.06 5.58 -7.46
CA GLU A 129 24.92 6.43 -7.12
C GLU A 129 23.59 5.64 -7.15
N ILE A 130 23.38 4.85 -8.20
CA ILE A 130 22.19 3.99 -8.32
C ILE A 130 22.17 2.94 -7.20
N PHE A 131 23.32 2.30 -6.92
CA PHE A 131 23.39 1.31 -5.85
C PHE A 131 23.12 1.92 -4.47
N ALA A 132 23.62 3.12 -4.20
CA ALA A 132 23.31 3.85 -2.96
C ALA A 132 21.83 4.18 -2.84
N LEU A 133 21.18 4.57 -3.94
CA LEU A 133 19.74 4.77 -4.02
C LEU A 133 18.98 3.49 -3.69
N LEU A 134 19.35 2.35 -4.30
CA LEU A 134 18.76 1.05 -4.01
C LEU A 134 18.94 0.65 -2.55
N GLN A 135 20.10 0.87 -1.97
CA GLN A 135 20.41 0.56 -0.58
C GLN A 135 19.58 1.41 0.38
N HIS A 136 19.38 2.69 0.07
CA HIS A 136 18.54 3.58 0.85
C HIS A 136 17.08 3.08 0.90
N PHE A 137 16.52 2.70 -0.24
CA PHE A 137 15.12 2.28 -0.35
C PHE A 137 14.87 0.81 -0.02
N ALA A 138 15.86 -0.05 -0.11
CA ALA A 138 15.69 -1.49 0.17
C ALA A 138 15.30 -1.78 1.63
N GLY A 139 15.66 -0.89 2.57
CA GLY A 139 15.22 -0.96 3.97
C GLY A 139 13.72 -0.69 4.16
N TYR A 140 13.09 -0.03 3.20
CA TYR A 140 11.67 0.38 3.22
C TYR A 140 10.85 -0.29 2.13
N GLY A 141 11.47 -1.02 1.19
CA GLY A 141 10.78 -1.68 0.09
C GLY A 141 9.66 -2.59 0.56
N PHE A 142 8.48 -2.45 -0.05
CA PHE A 142 7.29 -3.23 0.29
C PHE A 142 7.06 -4.35 -0.72
N ASN A 143 6.48 -5.46 -0.31
CA ASN A 143 6.09 -6.53 -1.23
C ASN A 143 4.87 -6.10 -2.05
N LYS A 144 4.99 -6.03 -3.38
CA LYS A 144 3.91 -5.58 -4.27
C LYS A 144 2.70 -6.51 -4.24
N SER A 145 2.93 -7.81 -4.16
CA SER A 145 1.84 -8.80 -4.11
C SER A 145 1.01 -8.68 -2.84
N HIS A 146 1.67 -8.43 -1.69
CA HIS A 146 0.97 -8.15 -0.43
C HIS A 146 0.15 -6.86 -0.54
N SER A 147 0.72 -5.80 -1.10
CA SER A 147 0.02 -4.53 -1.33
C SER A 147 -1.23 -4.72 -2.21
N ALA A 148 -1.10 -5.47 -3.31
CA ALA A 148 -2.20 -5.75 -4.22
C ALA A 148 -3.32 -6.55 -3.54
N ALA A 149 -2.99 -7.55 -2.73
CA ALA A 149 -3.98 -8.33 -2.00
C ALA A 149 -4.79 -7.47 -1.02
N TYR A 150 -4.12 -6.58 -0.26
CA TYR A 150 -4.81 -5.66 0.63
C TYR A 150 -5.58 -4.55 -0.10
N ALA A 151 -5.09 -4.09 -1.25
CA ALA A 151 -5.83 -3.18 -2.11
C ALA A 151 -7.13 -3.82 -2.61
N LEU A 152 -7.10 -5.12 -2.96
CA LEU A 152 -8.31 -5.84 -3.38
C LEU A 152 -9.34 -5.93 -2.25
N VAL A 153 -8.93 -6.28 -1.03
CA VAL A 153 -9.83 -6.31 0.14
C VAL A 153 -10.41 -4.92 0.40
N ALA A 154 -9.58 -3.87 0.33
CA ALA A 154 -10.03 -2.50 0.51
C ALA A 154 -11.05 -2.08 -0.57
N TYR A 155 -10.80 -2.43 -1.83
CA TYR A 155 -11.73 -2.18 -2.93
C TYR A 155 -13.06 -2.91 -2.73
N GLN A 156 -13.01 -4.20 -2.40
CA GLN A 156 -14.22 -5.02 -2.16
C GLN A 156 -15.07 -4.44 -1.02
N THR A 157 -14.44 -4.06 0.09
CA THR A 157 -15.16 -3.46 1.22
C THR A 157 -15.74 -2.08 0.88
N ALA A 158 -15.02 -1.27 0.11
CA ALA A 158 -15.51 0.02 -0.37
C ALA A 158 -16.69 -0.15 -1.34
N TYR A 159 -16.60 -1.13 -2.26
CA TYR A 159 -17.69 -1.47 -3.19
C TYR A 159 -18.95 -1.90 -2.44
N LEU A 160 -18.81 -2.82 -1.49
CA LEU A 160 -19.94 -3.29 -0.68
C LEU A 160 -20.57 -2.13 0.13
N LYS A 161 -19.75 -1.28 0.73
CA LYS A 161 -20.23 -0.11 1.46
C LYS A 161 -20.98 0.88 0.57
N ALA A 162 -20.55 1.05 -0.68
CA ALA A 162 -21.16 1.97 -1.62
C ALA A 162 -22.48 1.45 -2.23
N HIS A 163 -22.55 0.16 -2.53
CA HIS A 163 -23.68 -0.45 -3.25
C HIS A 163 -24.67 -1.20 -2.34
N TYR A 164 -24.22 -1.67 -1.17
CA TYR A 164 -25.00 -2.42 -0.19
C TYR A 164 -24.76 -1.89 1.23
N PRO A 165 -25.01 -0.57 1.46
CA PRO A 165 -24.61 0.09 2.69
C PRO A 165 -25.25 -0.50 3.94
N VAL A 166 -26.53 -0.90 3.89
CA VAL A 166 -27.26 -1.45 5.04
C VAL A 166 -26.68 -2.81 5.45
N GLU A 167 -26.51 -3.71 4.48
CA GLU A 167 -25.93 -5.03 4.68
C GLU A 167 -24.48 -4.96 5.16
N PHE A 168 -23.69 -4.06 4.55
CA PHE A 168 -22.32 -3.84 4.94
C PHE A 168 -22.18 -3.33 6.38
N MET A 169 -23.02 -2.38 6.77
CA MET A 169 -22.99 -1.82 8.12
C MET A 169 -23.52 -2.82 9.15
N ALA A 170 -24.55 -3.63 8.84
CA ALA A 170 -25.03 -4.70 9.70
C ALA A 170 -23.93 -5.76 9.94
N ALA A 171 -23.22 -6.18 8.89
CA ALA A 171 -22.09 -7.09 9.01
C ALA A 171 -20.93 -6.49 9.82
N THR A 172 -20.65 -5.19 9.62
CA THR A 172 -19.62 -4.47 10.37
C THR A 172 -19.96 -4.39 11.87
N LEU A 173 -21.19 -4.04 12.22
CA LEU A 173 -21.68 -4.02 13.60
C LEU A 173 -21.55 -5.41 14.25
N ASN A 174 -21.90 -6.48 13.54
CA ASN A 174 -21.73 -7.85 14.02
C ASN A 174 -20.27 -8.22 14.28
N SER A 175 -19.33 -7.74 13.48
CA SER A 175 -17.90 -8.00 13.69
C SER A 175 -17.35 -7.36 14.97
N TYR A 176 -18.03 -6.33 15.49
CA TYR A 176 -17.67 -5.63 16.71
C TYR A 176 -18.63 -5.84 17.88
N LEU A 177 -19.50 -6.85 17.82
CA LEU A 177 -20.59 -7.07 18.79
C LEU A 177 -20.10 -7.08 20.26
N ALA A 178 -18.90 -7.61 20.52
CA ALA A 178 -18.29 -7.65 21.84
C ALA A 178 -17.59 -6.34 22.25
N ASN A 179 -17.63 -5.28 21.44
CA ASN A 179 -16.98 -4.01 21.70
C ASN A 179 -17.98 -2.86 21.65
N ALA A 180 -18.55 -2.51 22.80
CA ALA A 180 -19.61 -1.50 22.91
C ALA A 180 -19.20 -0.11 22.38
N GLU A 181 -17.92 0.29 22.56
CA GLU A 181 -17.41 1.56 22.04
C GLU A 181 -17.43 1.57 20.50
N LYS A 182 -16.96 0.51 19.86
CA LYS A 182 -16.99 0.36 18.40
C LYS A 182 -18.41 0.26 17.86
N VAL A 183 -19.27 -0.49 18.52
CA VAL A 183 -20.70 -0.58 18.15
C VAL A 183 -21.33 0.82 18.18
N SER A 184 -21.13 1.58 19.25
CA SER A 184 -21.64 2.96 19.36
C SER A 184 -21.11 3.87 18.25
N TRP A 185 -19.82 3.77 17.94
CA TRP A 185 -19.18 4.54 16.87
C TRP A 185 -19.78 4.21 15.49
N TYR A 186 -19.97 2.92 15.17
CA TYR A 186 -20.57 2.51 13.90
C TYR A 186 -22.05 2.81 13.81
N ILE A 187 -22.81 2.80 14.92
CA ILE A 187 -24.20 3.27 14.95
C ILE A 187 -24.29 4.75 14.55
N ASN A 188 -23.37 5.59 15.05
CA ASN A 188 -23.31 6.99 14.64
C ASN A 188 -22.95 7.13 13.15
N ALA A 189 -22.00 6.33 12.66
CA ALA A 189 -21.67 6.29 11.23
C ALA A 189 -22.90 5.87 10.37
N CYS A 190 -23.72 4.92 10.83
CA CYS A 190 -24.98 4.57 10.17
C CYS A 190 -25.92 5.77 10.07
N ARG A 191 -26.08 6.55 11.14
CA ARG A 191 -26.92 7.75 11.15
C ARG A 191 -26.43 8.81 10.15
N GLU A 192 -25.11 9.03 10.08
CA GLU A 192 -24.49 9.94 9.10
C GLU A 192 -24.74 9.49 7.65
N MET A 193 -24.86 8.17 7.42
CA MET A 193 -25.20 7.57 6.14
C MET A 193 -26.70 7.54 5.86
N GLY A 194 -27.56 8.02 6.77
CA GLY A 194 -29.01 7.96 6.65
C GLY A 194 -29.60 6.58 6.92
N ILE A 195 -28.83 5.67 7.52
CA ILE A 195 -29.28 4.31 7.88
C ILE A 195 -29.80 4.33 9.31
N GLN A 196 -31.08 4.00 9.50
CA GLN A 196 -31.67 3.92 10.81
C GLN A 196 -31.28 2.60 11.50
N VAL A 197 -30.82 2.70 12.77
CA VAL A 197 -30.62 1.53 13.63
C VAL A 197 -31.78 1.48 14.60
N LEU A 198 -32.62 0.45 14.43
CA LEU A 198 -33.85 0.22 15.24
C LEU A 198 -33.47 -0.40 16.59
N PRO A 199 -34.19 -0.06 17.66
CA PRO A 199 -33.93 -0.62 18.99
C PRO A 199 -34.13 -2.14 19.02
N PRO A 200 -33.53 -2.83 20.01
CA PRO A 200 -33.79 -4.26 20.18
C PRO A 200 -35.29 -4.51 20.53
N ASP A 201 -35.81 -5.60 20.00
CA ASP A 201 -37.21 -6.05 20.24
C ASP A 201 -37.22 -7.58 20.36
N VAL A 202 -37.68 -8.08 21.49
CA VAL A 202 -37.68 -9.51 21.83
C VAL A 202 -38.47 -10.38 20.85
N ASN A 203 -39.41 -9.78 20.09
CA ASN A 203 -40.25 -10.51 19.15
C ASN A 203 -39.62 -10.67 17.77
N VAL A 204 -38.68 -9.78 17.39
CA VAL A 204 -38.15 -9.73 16.04
C VAL A 204 -36.60 -9.69 15.97
N SER A 205 -35.91 -9.28 17.06
CA SER A 205 -34.47 -9.23 17.07
C SER A 205 -33.85 -10.62 17.19
N GLY A 206 -32.91 -10.94 16.34
CA GLY A 206 -32.01 -12.08 16.51
C GLY A 206 -30.86 -11.77 17.49
N ALA A 207 -29.93 -12.71 17.63
CA ALA A 207 -28.78 -12.51 18.49
C ALA A 207 -27.87 -11.35 17.98
N GLY A 208 -27.58 -11.30 16.70
CA GLY A 208 -26.78 -10.24 16.07
C GLY A 208 -27.64 -9.16 15.41
N PHE A 209 -26.96 -8.12 14.93
CA PHE A 209 -27.57 -7.10 14.07
C PHE A 209 -28.06 -7.73 12.77
N SER A 210 -29.25 -7.37 12.33
CA SER A 210 -29.86 -7.88 11.10
C SER A 210 -30.41 -6.75 10.24
N VAL A 211 -30.50 -6.97 8.93
CA VAL A 211 -31.13 -6.04 7.99
C VAL A 211 -32.67 -6.16 8.18
N ASP A 212 -33.31 -5.02 8.28
CA ASP A 212 -34.77 -4.88 8.41
C ASP A 212 -35.25 -3.82 7.39
N GLY A 213 -35.50 -4.23 6.15
CA GLY A 213 -35.77 -3.36 5.03
C GLY A 213 -34.57 -2.45 4.69
N HIS A 214 -34.74 -1.14 4.86
CA HIS A 214 -33.68 -0.16 4.68
C HIS A 214 -33.00 0.26 6.01
N SER A 215 -33.26 -0.48 7.08
CA SER A 215 -32.78 -0.21 8.44
C SER A 215 -32.00 -1.41 8.96
N ILE A 216 -31.32 -1.22 10.09
CA ILE A 216 -30.62 -2.28 10.81
C ILE A 216 -31.32 -2.49 12.14
N ARG A 217 -31.71 -3.72 12.45
CA ARG A 217 -32.29 -4.11 13.75
C ARG A 217 -31.15 -4.42 14.72
N PHE A 218 -31.19 -3.85 15.93
CA PHE A 218 -30.24 -4.13 16.99
C PHE A 218 -30.37 -5.57 17.49
N GLY A 219 -29.24 -6.27 17.62
CA GLY A 219 -29.19 -7.65 18.07
C GLY A 219 -29.24 -7.77 19.61
N LEU A 220 -29.91 -8.80 20.14
CA LEU A 220 -30.06 -9.00 21.59
C LEU A 220 -28.70 -9.27 22.29
N ALA A 221 -27.73 -9.84 21.64
CA ALA A 221 -26.40 -10.08 22.21
C ALA A 221 -25.51 -8.81 22.28
N GLY A 222 -25.99 -7.66 21.81
CA GLY A 222 -25.30 -6.38 21.91
C GLY A 222 -25.76 -5.52 23.10
N ILE A 223 -26.63 -6.06 23.95
CA ILE A 223 -27.18 -5.39 25.15
C ILE A 223 -26.28 -5.59 26.35
#